data_6fdddf937e354a1312aea1c3a8731cd0
#
_entry.id   6fdddf937e354a1312aea1c3a8731cd0
#
_cell.length_a   1.000
_cell.length_b   1.000
_cell.length_c   1.000
_cell.angle_alpha   90.00
_cell.angle_beta   90.00
_cell.angle_gamma   90.00
#
_symmetry.space_group_name_H-M   'P 1'
#
loop_
_entity.id
_entity.type
_entity.pdbx_description
1 polymer ?
#
loop_
_entity_poly.entity_id
_entity_poly.type
_entity_poly.pdbx_seq_one_letter_code
_entity_poly.pdbx_strand_id
1 'polypeptide(L)'
;MDSWPMSVDSPALDPPSVPNGGDEPKHGGYSRFELELEFVQSLANPQYLNYLASRKFLTNRAFVAYLEYLQYWARPPYLKYLTFPTATLKMLELLQQEKFRQDIISPDLAQALMAEGMKTAVEWHREG
;
A
#
# COMPACT_ATOMS: atom_id res chain seq x y z
N MET A 1 -16.58 7.76 -3.65
CA MET A 1 -15.98 7.70 -4.03
C MET A 1 -15.37 6.77 -4.23
N ASP A 2 -15.31 6.16 -4.54
CA ASP A 2 -14.80 5.30 -4.67
C ASP A 2 -14.31 4.91 -5.75
N SER A 3 -13.54 5.16 -6.12
CA SER A 3 -13.00 4.92 -7.32
C SER A 3 -11.92 3.95 -7.33
N TRP A 4 -12.04 2.91 -6.60
CA TRP A 4 -11.11 1.82 -6.66
C TRP A 4 -11.22 1.16 -8.02
N PRO A 5 -10.10 0.85 -8.66
CA PRO A 5 -10.15 0.37 -10.04
C PRO A 5 -10.60 -1.06 -10.21
N MET A 6 -10.96 -1.76 -9.15
CA MET A 6 -11.35 -3.13 -9.30
C MET A 6 -12.63 -3.43 -8.56
N SER A 7 -13.34 -4.43 -9.04
CA SER A 7 -14.59 -4.87 -8.46
C SER A 7 -14.36 -6.05 -7.54
N VAL A 8 -15.12 -6.10 -6.46
CA VAL A 8 -15.02 -7.21 -5.53
C VAL A 8 -15.44 -8.53 -6.18
N ASP A 9 -16.27 -8.45 -7.22
CA ASP A 9 -16.76 -9.65 -7.89
C ASP A 9 -15.86 -10.11 -9.00
N SER A 10 -14.81 -9.39 -9.30
CA SER A 10 -13.92 -9.77 -10.38
C SER A 10 -13.05 -10.94 -9.98
N PRO A 11 -12.74 -11.85 -10.92
CA PRO A 11 -11.71 -12.83 -10.65
C PRO A 11 -10.39 -12.11 -10.39
N ALA A 12 -9.41 -12.87 -9.96
CA ALA A 12 -8.12 -12.29 -9.64
C ALA A 12 -7.64 -11.39 -10.77
N LEU A 13 -7.26 -10.18 -10.42
CA LEU A 13 -6.80 -9.20 -11.39
C LEU A 13 -5.31 -9.38 -11.62
N ASP A 14 -4.89 -9.32 -12.87
CA ASP A 14 -3.48 -9.39 -13.17
C ASP A 14 -2.81 -8.05 -12.87
N PRO A 15 -1.58 -8.08 -12.36
CA PRO A 15 -0.84 -6.83 -12.16
C PRO A 15 -0.68 -6.07 -13.47
N PRO A 16 -0.62 -4.75 -13.41
CA PRO A 16 -0.46 -3.95 -14.62
C PRO A 16 0.92 -4.12 -15.22
N SER A 17 1.03 -3.85 -16.51
CA SER A 17 2.32 -3.83 -17.16
C SER A 17 3.14 -2.65 -16.67
N VAL A 18 4.47 -2.83 -16.58
CA VAL A 18 5.32 -1.70 -16.26
C VAL A 18 5.32 -0.73 -17.44
N PRO A 19 5.63 0.55 -17.18
CA PRO A 19 5.61 1.54 -18.25
C PRO A 19 6.62 1.21 -19.33
N ASN A 20 6.19 1.32 -20.58
CA ASN A 20 7.10 1.00 -21.67
C ASN A 20 6.85 1.87 -22.90
N GLY A 21 6.29 3.03 -22.72
CA GLY A 21 6.12 3.89 -23.86
C GLY A 21 4.72 4.36 -24.12
N GLY A 22 3.77 3.89 -23.36
CA GLY A 22 2.59 4.65 -23.34
C GLY A 22 1.39 4.17 -24.11
N ASP A 23 1.28 2.90 -24.36
CA ASP A 23 0.07 2.41 -24.99
C ASP A 23 -0.99 2.00 -24.00
N GLU A 24 -0.75 2.27 -22.73
CA GLU A 24 -1.68 1.82 -21.70
C GLU A 24 -2.87 2.76 -21.56
N PRO A 25 -4.03 2.21 -21.22
CA PRO A 25 -5.17 3.07 -20.93
C PRO A 25 -4.86 3.99 -19.75
N LYS A 26 -5.34 5.20 -19.82
CA LYS A 26 -5.11 6.18 -18.78
C LYS A 26 -6.40 6.46 -18.03
N HIS A 27 -6.26 6.72 -16.73
CA HIS A 27 -7.37 7.08 -15.88
C HIS A 27 -7.07 8.46 -15.31
N GLY A 28 -7.69 9.48 -15.91
CA GLY A 28 -7.44 10.84 -15.46
C GLY A 28 -6.00 11.27 -15.68
N GLY A 29 -5.37 10.79 -16.75
CA GLY A 29 -3.99 11.15 -17.04
C GLY A 29 -2.96 10.18 -16.47
N TYR A 30 -3.39 9.17 -15.72
CA TYR A 30 -2.48 8.22 -15.10
C TYR A 30 -2.78 6.80 -15.56
N SER A 31 -1.74 6.00 -15.75
CA SER A 31 -1.94 4.59 -16.05
C SER A 31 -2.31 3.86 -14.75
N ARG A 32 -2.85 2.64 -14.91
CA ARG A 32 -3.15 1.82 -13.76
C ARG A 32 -1.90 1.55 -12.93
N PHE A 33 -0.76 1.35 -13.61
CA PHE A 33 0.51 1.15 -12.93
C PHE A 33 0.83 2.33 -12.01
N GLU A 34 0.69 3.54 -12.54
CA GLU A 34 1.02 4.74 -11.77
C GLU A 34 0.08 4.92 -10.58
N LEU A 35 -1.20 4.64 -10.79
CA LEU A 35 -2.16 4.78 -9.70
C LEU A 35 -1.88 3.79 -8.57
N GLU A 36 -1.57 2.55 -8.93
CA GLU A 36 -1.30 1.55 -7.90
C GLU A 36 0.04 1.80 -7.22
N LEU A 37 1.02 2.31 -7.95
CA LEU A 37 2.29 2.67 -7.34
C LEU A 37 2.11 3.75 -6.29
N GLU A 38 1.37 4.80 -6.63
CA GLU A 38 1.13 5.88 -5.68
C GLU A 38 0.39 5.38 -4.45
N PHE A 39 -0.62 4.55 -4.68
CA PHE A 39 -1.40 4.06 -3.56
C PHE A 39 -0.59 3.16 -2.64
N VAL A 40 0.15 2.20 -3.22
CA VAL A 40 0.88 1.27 -2.38
C VAL A 40 1.95 1.99 -1.58
N GLN A 41 2.56 3.03 -2.14
CA GLN A 41 3.56 3.79 -1.42
C GLN A 41 2.96 4.58 -0.26
N SER A 42 1.71 5.02 -0.40
CA SER A 42 1.07 5.73 0.69
C SER A 42 0.84 4.83 1.91
N LEU A 43 0.80 3.53 1.70
CA LEU A 43 0.59 2.58 2.80
C LEU A 43 1.79 2.50 3.73
N ALA A 44 2.93 3.02 3.32
CA ALA A 44 4.11 3.03 4.19
C ALA A 44 3.94 3.97 5.37
N ASN A 45 2.94 4.84 5.33
CA ASN A 45 2.71 5.82 6.37
C ASN A 45 1.66 5.31 7.36
N PRO A 46 2.06 4.97 8.60
CA PRO A 46 1.09 4.44 9.57
C PRO A 46 -0.05 5.40 9.90
N GLN A 47 0.18 6.70 9.81
CA GLN A 47 -0.91 7.65 10.03
C GLN A 47 -1.98 7.54 8.97
N TYR A 48 -1.58 7.26 7.74
CA TYR A 48 -2.55 7.03 6.69
C TYR A 48 -3.34 5.76 6.95
N LEU A 49 -2.69 4.71 7.47
CA LEU A 49 -3.40 3.49 7.82
C LEU A 49 -4.42 3.74 8.92
N ASN A 50 -4.06 4.56 9.90
CA ASN A 50 -5.01 4.95 10.94
C ASN A 50 -6.21 5.67 10.33
N TYR A 51 -5.96 6.55 9.37
CA TYR A 51 -7.03 7.24 8.67
C TYR A 51 -7.95 6.24 7.96
N LEU A 52 -7.36 5.30 7.24
CA LEU A 52 -8.17 4.30 6.53
C LEU A 52 -9.02 3.48 7.50
N ALA A 53 -8.46 3.14 8.65
CA ALA A 53 -9.21 2.40 9.66
C ALA A 53 -10.37 3.24 10.20
N SER A 54 -10.11 4.51 10.47
CA SER A 54 -11.15 5.39 11.02
C SER A 54 -12.27 5.61 10.03
N ARG A 55 -12.01 5.49 8.73
CA ARG A 55 -13.02 5.62 7.70
C ARG A 55 -13.62 4.27 7.31
N LYS A 56 -13.27 3.22 8.05
CA LYS A 56 -13.83 1.88 7.89
C LYS A 56 -13.45 1.21 6.58
N PHE A 57 -12.39 1.68 5.94
CA PHE A 57 -11.88 0.99 4.74
C PHE A 57 -11.34 -0.38 5.09
N LEU A 58 -10.71 -0.52 6.27
CA LEU A 58 -10.04 -1.78 6.60
C LEU A 58 -11.00 -2.88 7.03
N THR A 59 -12.30 -2.57 7.15
CA THR A 59 -13.32 -3.58 7.36
C THR A 59 -14.14 -3.84 6.10
N ASN A 60 -13.80 -3.20 5.00
CA ASN A 60 -14.49 -3.35 3.73
C ASN A 60 -13.88 -4.52 2.95
N ARG A 61 -14.70 -5.48 2.58
CA ARG A 61 -14.20 -6.70 1.95
C ARG A 61 -13.48 -6.42 0.63
N ALA A 62 -14.03 -5.54 -0.19
CA ALA A 62 -13.40 -5.24 -1.46
C ALA A 62 -12.04 -4.57 -1.26
N PHE A 63 -11.97 -3.69 -0.26
CA PHE A 63 -10.72 -3.01 0.01
C PHE A 63 -9.66 -3.98 0.53
N VAL A 64 -10.06 -4.89 1.42
CA VAL A 64 -9.13 -5.89 1.95
C VAL A 64 -8.63 -6.79 0.84
N ALA A 65 -9.52 -7.18 -0.09
CA ALA A 65 -9.11 -7.98 -1.24
C ALA A 65 -8.11 -7.22 -2.10
N TYR A 66 -8.28 -5.91 -2.22
CA TYR A 66 -7.35 -5.09 -2.97
C TYR A 66 -5.98 -5.07 -2.30
N LEU A 67 -5.96 -4.99 -0.97
CA LEU A 67 -4.69 -5.04 -0.25
C LEU A 67 -3.97 -6.37 -0.49
N GLU A 68 -4.72 -7.46 -0.57
CA GLU A 68 -4.13 -8.75 -0.86
C GLU A 68 -3.56 -8.78 -2.28
N TYR A 69 -4.28 -8.23 -3.21
CA TYR A 69 -3.82 -8.14 -4.59
C TYR A 69 -2.52 -7.35 -4.70
N LEU A 70 -2.38 -6.30 -3.92
CA LEU A 70 -1.21 -5.42 -4.02
C LEU A 70 0.10 -6.08 -3.60
N GLN A 71 0.06 -7.28 -3.06
CA GLN A 71 1.28 -7.96 -2.67
C GLN A 71 2.21 -8.24 -3.86
N TYR A 72 1.71 -8.09 -5.09
CA TYR A 72 2.59 -8.26 -6.25
C TYR A 72 3.74 -7.26 -6.24
N TRP A 73 3.61 -6.15 -5.50
CA TRP A 73 4.67 -5.16 -5.43
C TRP A 73 5.94 -5.67 -4.76
N ALA A 74 5.86 -6.84 -4.11
CA ALA A 74 7.05 -7.45 -3.51
C ALA A 74 7.91 -8.17 -4.54
N ARG A 75 7.45 -8.28 -5.78
CA ARG A 75 8.14 -9.07 -6.79
C ARG A 75 8.70 -8.21 -7.91
N PRO A 76 9.76 -8.69 -8.58
CA PRO A 76 10.22 -8.00 -9.79
C PRO A 76 9.17 -8.09 -10.88
N PRO A 77 9.07 -7.13 -11.77
CA PRO A 77 9.90 -5.93 -11.84
C PRO A 77 9.36 -4.76 -11.01
N TYR A 78 8.31 -4.99 -10.21
CA TYR A 78 7.61 -3.91 -9.52
C TYR A 78 8.39 -3.35 -8.35
N LEU A 79 9.08 -4.23 -7.64
CA LEU A 79 9.76 -3.85 -6.39
C LEU A 79 10.69 -2.66 -6.57
N LYS A 80 11.39 -2.60 -7.68
CA LYS A 80 12.40 -1.55 -7.89
C LYS A 80 11.81 -0.15 -8.00
N TYR A 81 10.50 -0.04 -8.22
CA TYR A 81 9.87 1.26 -8.33
C TYR A 81 9.48 1.86 -6.99
N LEU A 82 9.55 1.08 -5.92
CA LEU A 82 9.20 1.59 -4.59
C LEU A 82 10.32 2.44 -4.04
N THR A 83 9.95 3.64 -3.56
CA THR A 83 10.93 4.55 -2.97
C THR A 83 11.42 4.03 -1.62
N PHE A 84 10.52 3.46 -0.83
CA PHE A 84 10.84 2.90 0.48
C PHE A 84 10.35 1.47 0.55
N PRO A 85 11.05 0.54 -0.11
CA PRO A 85 10.51 -0.82 -0.23
C PRO A 85 10.34 -1.52 1.10
N THR A 86 11.30 -1.39 2.01
CA THR A 86 11.20 -2.09 3.29
C THR A 86 9.98 -1.62 4.08
N ALA A 87 9.81 -0.31 4.21
CA ALA A 87 8.68 0.23 4.96
C ALA A 87 7.35 -0.11 4.29
N THR A 88 7.31 0.04 2.97
CA THR A 88 6.08 -0.22 2.23
C THR A 88 5.65 -1.67 2.36
N LEU A 89 6.58 -2.59 2.16
CA LEU A 89 6.24 -4.01 2.20
C LEU A 89 5.92 -4.48 3.60
N LYS A 90 6.58 -3.89 4.61
CA LYS A 90 6.27 -4.25 5.99
C LYS A 90 4.82 -3.87 6.33
N MET A 91 4.42 -2.66 5.97
CA MET A 91 3.06 -2.23 6.25
C MET A 91 2.05 -3.06 5.46
N LEU A 92 2.37 -3.34 4.20
CA LEU A 92 1.48 -4.14 3.37
C LEU A 92 1.31 -5.54 3.96
N GLU A 93 2.38 -6.12 4.46
CA GLU A 93 2.32 -7.44 5.08
C GLU A 93 1.47 -7.41 6.34
N LEU A 94 1.65 -6.39 7.18
CA LEU A 94 0.85 -6.26 8.38
C LEU A 94 -0.62 -6.11 8.05
N LEU A 95 -0.93 -5.42 6.97
CA LEU A 95 -2.33 -5.21 6.55
C LEU A 95 -3.01 -6.49 6.11
N GLN A 96 -2.26 -7.57 5.87
CA GLN A 96 -2.87 -8.85 5.55
C GLN A 96 -3.45 -9.53 6.78
N GLN A 97 -3.12 -9.05 7.97
CA GLN A 97 -3.56 -9.66 9.22
C GLN A 97 -4.77 -8.90 9.76
N GLU A 98 -5.83 -9.64 10.02
CA GLU A 98 -7.05 -9.00 10.52
C GLU A 98 -6.81 -8.29 11.84
N LYS A 99 -6.00 -8.89 12.71
CA LYS A 99 -5.75 -8.25 14.00
C LYS A 99 -5.07 -6.89 13.81
N PHE A 100 -4.12 -6.80 12.91
CA PHE A 100 -3.48 -5.51 12.67
C PHE A 100 -4.47 -4.50 12.13
N ARG A 101 -5.34 -4.93 11.21
CA ARG A 101 -6.33 -4.02 10.66
C ARG A 101 -7.27 -3.49 11.73
N GLN A 102 -7.56 -4.31 12.74
CA GLN A 102 -8.38 -3.87 13.86
C GLN A 102 -7.61 -2.93 14.79
N ASP A 103 -6.34 -3.24 15.02
CA ASP A 103 -5.55 -2.50 16.00
C ASP A 103 -5.10 -1.14 15.53
N ILE A 104 -4.93 -0.97 14.21
CA ILE A 104 -4.35 0.28 13.69
C ILE A 104 -5.33 1.46 13.81
N ILE A 105 -6.56 1.20 14.24
CA ILE A 105 -7.46 2.31 14.54
C ILE A 105 -6.99 3.08 15.77
N SER A 106 -6.11 2.51 16.56
CA SER A 106 -5.55 3.17 17.72
C SER A 106 -4.50 4.19 17.28
N PRO A 107 -4.68 5.47 17.61
CA PRO A 107 -3.65 6.46 17.26
C PRO A 107 -2.32 6.17 17.92
N ASP A 108 -2.34 5.52 19.09
CA ASP A 108 -1.11 5.19 19.78
C ASP A 108 -0.26 4.20 19.00
N LEU A 109 -0.92 3.21 18.38
CA LEU A 109 -0.17 2.26 17.56
C LEU A 109 0.42 2.94 16.33
N ALA A 110 -0.36 3.80 15.69
CA ALA A 110 0.14 4.53 14.52
C ALA A 110 1.34 5.38 14.91
N GLN A 111 1.25 6.04 16.05
CA GLN A 111 2.35 6.86 16.53
C GLN A 111 3.60 6.03 16.81
N ALA A 112 3.43 4.88 17.43
CA ALA A 112 4.55 4.00 17.74
C ALA A 112 5.22 3.50 16.46
N LEU A 113 4.43 3.18 15.45
CA LEU A 113 4.99 2.72 14.17
C LEU A 113 5.73 3.84 13.46
N MET A 114 5.23 5.07 13.55
CA MET A 114 5.94 6.21 12.97
C MET A 114 7.29 6.40 13.64
N ALA A 115 7.31 6.34 14.97
CA ALA A 115 8.54 6.53 15.70
C ALA A 115 9.55 5.44 15.39
N GLU A 116 9.09 4.21 15.27
CA GLU A 116 9.96 3.10 14.94
C GLU A 116 10.56 3.26 13.57
N GLY A 117 9.74 3.68 12.61
CA GLY A 117 10.23 3.89 11.26
C GLY A 117 11.29 4.96 11.18
N MET A 118 11.08 6.06 11.91
CA MET A 118 12.06 7.13 11.92
C MET A 118 13.36 6.69 12.58
N LYS A 119 13.25 5.93 13.66
CA LYS A 119 14.44 5.42 14.34
C LYS A 119 15.24 4.51 13.42
N THR A 120 14.58 3.63 12.72
CA THR A 120 15.25 2.73 11.79
C THR A 120 15.95 3.50 10.69
N ALA A 121 15.31 4.53 10.17
CA ALA A 121 15.90 5.34 9.10
C ALA A 121 17.15 6.05 9.59
N VAL A 122 17.11 6.58 10.82
CA VAL A 122 18.26 7.28 11.38
C VAL A 122 19.41 6.32 11.58
N GLU A 123 19.12 5.13 12.10
CA GLU A 123 20.17 4.14 12.33
C GLU A 123 20.79 3.69 11.01
N TRP A 124 19.97 3.54 9.99
CA TRP A 124 20.48 3.16 8.68
C TRP A 124 21.46 4.19 8.14
N HIS A 125 21.11 5.48 8.27
CA HIS A 125 21.98 6.54 7.80
C HIS A 125 23.26 6.63 8.62
N ARG A 126 23.17 6.33 9.89
CA ARG A 126 24.32 6.40 10.77
C ARG A 126 25.36 5.35 10.43
N GLU A 127 24.90 4.20 10.02
CA GLU A 127 25.81 3.10 9.70
C GLU A 127 26.33 3.19 8.28
N GLY A 128 25.62 3.86 7.43
CA GLY A 128 26.02 3.98 6.04
C GLY A 128 26.93 5.14 5.82
#